data_afe0178c8756f335f12c33ea0dd49090
#
_entry.id   afe0178c8756f335f12c33ea0dd49090
#
_cell.length_a   1.000
_cell.length_b   1.000
_cell.length_c   1.000
_cell.angle_alpha   90.00
_cell.angle_beta   90.00
_cell.angle_gamma   90.00
#
_symmetry.space_group_name_H-M   'P 1'
#
loop_
_entity.id
_entity.type
_entity.pdbx_description
1 polymer ?
#
loop_
_entity_poly.entity_id
_entity_poly.type
_entity_poly.pdbx_seq_one_letter_code
_entity_poly.pdbx_strand_id
1 'polypeptide(L)'
;MLQVMGVNCGPNLIEQLKNLKNGVSARVIIFSIILLSGAFISLHWSDVSITGASFLNTFMPTTRSGTSPVKINCNITTCPAHDQVTNKTFGSSAEECPEYFKWIHEDLSAWKDTGITLEMVESAEKLAYIRIVVVKGRVYLKKFKWVFQTRDVFNIWGILQLLRLYPGELPDLDIMFECGDMPVIKKSAYKGSEAAKIPPMFHYCGSDSTFDITFPDWSFWGWPELQIKPWENLEKELQEGNYKLKWKDRVPYAYWKGNIWTGRVRQDLLKCNVSKKQDSGALIYHVAQEIGKAGSKFLQEELKMKHVYDYMFHLLYRYGKLLKYQPTVPEGAAEMCLESMVCGGRGLEKTYMFDSMVKGPSDSSPCIMPEPFDSATLQAFIERKANLTKQVEKWEVGESK
;
A
#
# COMPACT_ATOMS: atom_id res chain seq x y z
N MET A 1 -12.14 -1.20 -10.22
CA MET A 1 -13.08 -0.87 -11.34
C MET A 1 -12.48 0.26 -12.17
N LEU A 2 -11.72 -0.07 -13.20
CA LEU A 2 -11.17 0.91 -14.15
C LEU A 2 -12.25 1.24 -15.17
N GLN A 3 -12.95 2.34 -14.96
CA GLN A 3 -13.92 2.86 -15.91
C GLN A 3 -13.16 3.70 -16.95
N VAL A 4 -13.10 3.21 -18.17
CA VAL A 4 -12.49 3.89 -19.30
C VAL A 4 -13.46 4.96 -19.78
N MET A 5 -13.17 6.22 -19.46
CA MET A 5 -13.80 7.37 -20.14
C MET A 5 -12.79 7.98 -21.12
N GLY A 6 -13.10 7.88 -22.39
CA GLY A 6 -12.33 8.54 -23.46
C GLY A 6 -12.43 10.05 -23.30
N VAL A 7 -11.29 10.71 -23.16
CA VAL A 7 -11.21 12.18 -23.23
C VAL A 7 -10.89 12.56 -24.66
N ASN A 8 -11.87 13.12 -25.34
CA ASN A 8 -11.68 13.80 -26.61
C ASN A 8 -10.98 15.13 -26.34
N CYS A 9 -9.72 15.29 -26.69
CA CYS A 9 -9.01 16.56 -26.67
C CYS A 9 -9.44 17.41 -27.87
N GLY A 10 -10.55 18.13 -27.71
CA GLY A 10 -10.96 19.15 -28.67
C GLY A 10 -10.49 20.54 -28.22
N PRO A 11 -9.98 21.40 -29.12
CA PRO A 11 -9.36 22.69 -28.79
C PRO A 11 -10.36 23.84 -28.65
N ASN A 12 -11.49 23.73 -27.98
CA ASN A 12 -12.53 24.76 -28.02
C ASN A 12 -13.06 25.31 -26.68
N LEU A 13 -12.49 24.92 -25.54
CA LEU A 13 -13.00 25.48 -24.28
C LEU A 13 -12.34 26.83 -23.91
N ILE A 14 -11.11 27.07 -24.34
CA ILE A 14 -10.37 28.32 -24.04
C ILE A 14 -10.85 29.47 -24.92
N GLU A 15 -11.31 29.20 -26.13
CA GLU A 15 -11.81 30.23 -27.06
C GLU A 15 -13.22 30.69 -26.69
N GLN A 16 -14.05 29.84 -26.14
CA GLN A 16 -15.39 30.20 -25.62
C GLN A 16 -15.32 31.06 -24.36
N LEU A 17 -14.30 30.92 -23.53
CA LEU A 17 -14.11 31.74 -22.31
C LEU A 17 -13.57 33.16 -22.61
N LYS A 18 -12.97 33.38 -23.76
CA LYS A 18 -12.50 34.73 -24.18
C LYS A 18 -13.64 35.64 -24.62
N ASN A 19 -14.76 35.11 -25.08
CA ASN A 19 -15.90 35.89 -25.57
C ASN A 19 -16.90 36.34 -24.49
N LEU A 20 -16.67 35.94 -23.20
CA LEU A 20 -17.53 36.31 -22.06
C LEU A 20 -17.06 37.57 -21.29
N LYS A 21 -16.16 38.37 -21.89
CA LYS A 21 -15.57 39.53 -21.18
C LYS A 21 -16.36 40.83 -21.20
N ASN A 22 -17.54 40.91 -21.82
CA ASN A 22 -18.32 42.14 -21.87
C ASN A 22 -19.74 41.92 -21.33
N GLY A 23 -19.97 42.26 -20.08
CA GLY A 23 -21.33 42.45 -19.55
C GLY A 23 -21.45 42.28 -18.03
N VAL A 24 -21.86 43.35 -17.37
CA VAL A 24 -22.23 43.36 -15.92
C VAL A 24 -23.29 42.31 -15.59
N SER A 25 -24.08 41.92 -16.58
CA SER A 25 -25.17 40.96 -16.48
C SER A 25 -24.71 39.50 -16.16
N ALA A 26 -23.52 39.11 -16.65
CA ALA A 26 -23.01 37.74 -16.42
C ALA A 26 -22.57 37.49 -14.98
N ARG A 27 -22.09 38.50 -14.28
CA ARG A 27 -21.69 38.40 -12.87
C ARG A 27 -22.89 38.20 -11.94
N VAL A 28 -24.00 38.87 -12.23
CA VAL A 28 -25.24 38.74 -11.47
C VAL A 28 -25.84 37.34 -11.65
N ILE A 29 -25.84 36.81 -12.87
CA ILE A 29 -26.35 35.45 -13.15
C ILE A 29 -25.51 34.38 -12.47
N ILE A 30 -24.19 34.48 -12.50
CA ILE A 30 -23.28 33.53 -11.81
C ILE A 30 -23.49 33.59 -10.29
N PHE A 31 -23.62 34.78 -9.71
CA PHE A 31 -23.88 34.95 -8.28
C PHE A 31 -25.24 34.38 -7.86
N SER A 32 -26.25 34.54 -8.69
CA SER A 32 -27.59 33.98 -8.46
C SER A 32 -27.59 32.45 -8.55
N ILE A 33 -26.85 31.85 -9.48
CA ILE A 33 -26.69 30.38 -9.59
C ILE A 33 -25.94 29.81 -8.39
N ILE A 34 -24.90 30.49 -7.90
CA ILE A 34 -24.16 30.06 -6.70
C ILE A 34 -25.04 30.14 -5.44
N LEU A 35 -25.85 31.17 -5.28
CA LEU A 35 -26.77 31.31 -4.17
C LEU A 35 -27.91 30.28 -4.21
N LEU A 36 -28.46 30.00 -5.38
CA LEU A 36 -29.50 28.98 -5.54
C LEU A 36 -28.97 27.56 -5.33
N SER A 37 -27.77 27.27 -5.80
CA SER A 37 -27.12 25.97 -5.56
C SER A 37 -26.74 25.78 -4.09
N GLY A 38 -26.28 26.83 -3.42
CA GLY A 38 -26.02 26.80 -1.96
C GLY A 38 -27.27 26.57 -1.13
N ALA A 39 -28.40 27.20 -1.49
CA ALA A 39 -29.71 26.98 -0.84
C ALA A 39 -30.22 25.55 -1.08
N PHE A 40 -30.04 25.00 -2.28
CA PHE A 40 -30.44 23.63 -2.62
C PHE A 40 -29.64 22.58 -1.83
N ILE A 41 -28.33 22.80 -1.67
CA ILE A 41 -27.45 21.93 -0.88
C ILE A 41 -27.81 22.01 0.61
N SER A 42 -28.16 23.21 1.13
CA SER A 42 -28.55 23.37 2.53
C SER A 42 -29.91 22.71 2.85
N LEU A 43 -30.86 22.73 1.92
CA LEU A 43 -32.16 22.07 2.08
C LEU A 43 -32.08 20.54 1.98
N HIS A 44 -31.15 20.02 1.17
CA HIS A 44 -30.93 18.56 1.10
C HIS A 44 -30.13 17.99 2.27
N TRP A 45 -29.36 18.80 2.99
CA TRP A 45 -28.61 18.34 4.17
C TRP A 45 -29.44 18.28 5.45
N SER A 46 -30.55 18.96 5.52
CA SER A 46 -31.46 18.92 6.70
C SER A 46 -32.36 17.68 6.71
N ASP A 47 -32.62 17.03 5.59
CA ASP A 47 -33.50 15.85 5.55
C ASP A 47 -32.79 14.48 5.71
N VAL A 48 -31.45 14.44 5.70
CA VAL A 48 -30.70 13.19 5.84
C VAL A 48 -30.42 12.79 7.31
N SER A 49 -30.73 13.66 8.26
CA SER A 49 -30.35 13.42 9.67
C SER A 49 -31.35 12.63 10.51
N ILE A 50 -32.51 12.20 10.00
CA ILE A 50 -33.58 11.61 10.84
C ILE A 50 -33.93 10.13 10.53
N THR A 51 -33.40 9.52 9.46
CA THR A 51 -33.78 8.13 9.12
C THR A 51 -32.62 7.11 9.11
N GLY A 52 -31.44 7.44 9.68
CA GLY A 52 -30.24 6.60 9.67
C GLY A 52 -30.20 5.43 10.68
N ALA A 53 -31.21 5.28 11.56
CA ALA A 53 -31.12 4.30 12.65
C ALA A 53 -31.74 2.92 12.36
N SER A 54 -32.37 2.69 11.20
CA SER A 54 -33.14 1.45 10.96
C SER A 54 -32.67 0.59 9.78
N PHE A 55 -31.66 1.02 8.99
CA PHE A 55 -31.24 0.30 7.78
C PHE A 55 -30.00 -0.60 7.95
N LEU A 56 -29.35 -0.59 9.11
CA LEU A 56 -28.12 -1.35 9.35
C LEU A 56 -28.32 -2.83 9.74
N ASN A 57 -29.58 -3.28 9.89
CA ASN A 57 -29.88 -4.66 10.35
C ASN A 57 -30.28 -5.65 9.25
N THR A 58 -30.31 -5.29 7.96
CA THR A 58 -30.93 -6.18 6.93
C THR A 58 -29.98 -6.77 5.90
N PHE A 59 -28.68 -6.42 5.89
CA PHE A 59 -27.71 -6.99 4.94
C PHE A 59 -26.46 -7.52 5.64
N MET A 60 -26.63 -8.54 6.50
CA MET A 60 -25.51 -9.45 6.80
C MET A 60 -25.78 -10.76 6.07
N PRO A 61 -24.93 -11.18 5.12
CA PRO A 61 -25.00 -12.53 4.61
C PRO A 61 -24.60 -13.50 5.71
N THR A 62 -25.53 -14.34 6.13
CA THR A 62 -25.31 -15.45 7.06
C THR A 62 -24.45 -16.51 6.37
N THR A 63 -23.14 -16.40 6.45
CA THR A 63 -22.25 -17.54 6.23
C THR A 63 -21.99 -18.22 7.57
N ARG A 64 -22.57 -19.40 7.74
CA ARG A 64 -22.26 -20.32 8.84
C ARG A 64 -20.80 -20.74 8.73
N SER A 65 -19.94 -20.14 9.53
CA SER A 65 -18.68 -20.71 9.99
C SER A 65 -18.52 -20.33 11.45
N GLY A 66 -18.30 -21.32 12.29
CA GLY A 66 -18.47 -21.26 13.75
C GLY A 66 -17.38 -20.52 14.52
N THR A 67 -17.06 -19.28 14.15
CA THR A 67 -16.25 -18.38 14.97
C THR A 67 -17.11 -17.19 15.40
N SER A 68 -17.24 -16.98 16.70
CA SER A 68 -17.96 -15.83 17.25
C SER A 68 -17.36 -14.54 16.68
N PRO A 69 -18.20 -13.57 16.27
CA PRO A 69 -17.69 -12.29 15.76
C PRO A 69 -16.85 -11.61 16.84
N VAL A 70 -15.71 -11.04 16.42
CA VAL A 70 -14.84 -10.27 17.33
C VAL A 70 -15.62 -9.10 17.89
N LYS A 71 -15.87 -9.11 19.20
CA LYS A 71 -16.56 -8.01 19.88
C LYS A 71 -15.54 -6.93 20.23
N ILE A 72 -15.57 -5.81 19.51
CA ILE A 72 -14.79 -4.61 19.85
C ILE A 72 -15.57 -3.81 20.88
N ASN A 73 -14.93 -3.57 22.04
CA ASN A 73 -15.53 -2.77 23.11
C ASN A 73 -14.97 -1.34 23.08
N CYS A 74 -15.71 -0.40 22.53
CA CYS A 74 -15.31 1.00 22.44
C CYS A 74 -15.50 1.81 23.73
N ASN A 75 -15.93 1.20 24.81
CA ASN A 75 -16.02 1.86 26.12
C ASN A 75 -14.71 1.78 26.92
N ILE A 76 -13.71 1.11 26.38
CA ILE A 76 -12.40 0.94 27.00
C ILE A 76 -11.48 2.05 26.49
N THR A 77 -10.88 2.82 27.39
CA THR A 77 -9.92 3.88 27.07
C THR A 77 -8.47 3.39 27.01
N THR A 78 -8.22 2.17 27.47
CA THR A 78 -6.91 1.52 27.48
C THR A 78 -6.98 0.21 26.70
N CYS A 79 -5.86 -0.19 26.10
CA CYS A 79 -5.79 -1.50 25.45
C CYS A 79 -6.03 -2.62 26.45
N PRO A 80 -6.85 -3.65 26.10
CA PRO A 80 -7.10 -4.77 26.98
C PRO A 80 -5.80 -5.44 27.41
N ALA A 81 -5.75 -5.93 28.65
CA ALA A 81 -4.68 -6.84 29.03
C ALA A 81 -4.71 -8.03 28.05
N HIS A 82 -3.58 -8.29 27.43
CA HIS A 82 -3.49 -9.39 26.47
C HIS A 82 -3.75 -10.68 27.25
N ASP A 83 -4.82 -11.38 26.93
CA ASP A 83 -4.96 -12.77 27.35
C ASP A 83 -3.71 -13.50 26.89
N GLN A 84 -3.06 -14.18 27.81
CA GLN A 84 -1.78 -14.86 27.55
C GLN A 84 -1.91 -15.61 26.23
N VAL A 85 -0.95 -15.36 25.33
CA VAL A 85 -0.82 -16.09 24.08
C VAL A 85 -1.01 -17.56 24.40
N THR A 86 -2.18 -18.09 24.08
CA THR A 86 -2.38 -19.52 24.12
C THR A 86 -1.36 -20.07 23.15
N ASN A 87 -0.41 -20.87 23.63
CA ASN A 87 0.56 -21.58 22.79
C ASN A 87 -0.22 -22.45 21.81
N LYS A 88 -0.71 -21.85 20.73
CA LYS A 88 -1.34 -22.57 19.64
C LYS A 88 -0.21 -23.22 18.86
N THR A 89 -0.14 -24.54 18.89
CA THR A 89 0.71 -25.28 17.98
C THR A 89 0.12 -25.16 16.58
N PHE A 90 0.80 -24.40 15.73
CA PHE A 90 0.46 -24.33 14.31
C PHE A 90 0.74 -25.66 13.62
N GLY A 91 -0.13 -26.10 12.72
CA GLY A 91 0.19 -27.14 11.77
C GLY A 91 1.38 -26.71 10.90
N SER A 92 2.28 -27.64 10.56
CA SER A 92 3.37 -27.33 9.63
C SER A 92 2.79 -26.87 8.29
N SER A 93 3.26 -25.75 7.77
CA SER A 93 2.98 -25.37 6.37
C SER A 93 3.79 -26.26 5.45
N ALA A 94 3.13 -26.87 4.49
CA ALA A 94 3.78 -27.56 3.38
C ALA A 94 3.94 -26.65 2.13
N GLU A 95 3.42 -25.43 2.19
CA GLU A 95 3.42 -24.46 1.09
C GLU A 95 4.72 -23.66 1.07
N GLU A 96 5.39 -23.63 -0.07
CA GLU A 96 6.52 -22.74 -0.29
C GLU A 96 6.03 -21.32 -0.55
N CYS A 97 6.77 -20.32 -0.02
CA CYS A 97 6.48 -18.92 -0.30
C CYS A 97 6.80 -18.60 -1.77
N PRO A 98 6.09 -17.62 -2.37
CA PRO A 98 6.42 -17.13 -3.70
C PRO A 98 7.89 -16.70 -3.84
N GLU A 99 8.45 -16.88 -5.03
CA GLU A 99 9.86 -16.58 -5.34
C GLU A 99 10.30 -15.15 -4.97
N TYR A 100 9.37 -14.17 -5.04
CA TYR A 100 9.71 -12.79 -4.70
C TYR A 100 10.06 -12.57 -3.22
N PHE A 101 9.80 -13.53 -2.33
CA PHE A 101 10.25 -13.49 -0.94
C PHE A 101 11.78 -13.51 -0.82
N LYS A 102 12.50 -13.99 -1.82
CA LYS A 102 13.96 -13.93 -1.86
C LYS A 102 14.50 -12.51 -1.69
N TRP A 103 13.75 -11.50 -2.11
CA TRP A 103 14.14 -10.10 -1.94
C TRP A 103 14.25 -9.66 -0.48
N ILE A 104 13.64 -10.35 0.46
CA ILE A 104 13.83 -10.10 1.90
C ILE A 104 15.30 -10.28 2.30
N HIS A 105 16.00 -11.28 1.71
CA HIS A 105 17.41 -11.48 1.98
C HIS A 105 18.25 -10.32 1.48
N GLU A 106 17.90 -9.77 0.30
CA GLU A 106 18.62 -8.65 -0.31
C GLU A 106 18.36 -7.34 0.45
N ASP A 107 17.10 -7.07 0.83
CA ASP A 107 16.72 -5.89 1.59
C ASP A 107 17.40 -5.84 2.97
N LEU A 108 17.67 -7.00 3.58
CA LEU A 108 18.33 -7.11 4.88
C LEU A 108 19.84 -7.34 4.78
N SER A 109 20.39 -7.47 3.59
CA SER A 109 21.79 -7.85 3.36
C SER A 109 22.79 -6.88 3.97
N ALA A 110 22.46 -5.58 4.02
CA ALA A 110 23.33 -4.53 4.57
C ALA A 110 23.68 -4.75 6.06
N TRP A 111 22.85 -5.45 6.81
CA TRP A 111 23.02 -5.69 8.25
C TRP A 111 23.34 -7.15 8.60
N LYS A 112 23.49 -8.01 7.60
CA LYS A 112 23.69 -9.44 7.80
C LYS A 112 24.90 -9.75 8.70
N ASP A 113 26.01 -9.07 8.47
CA ASP A 113 27.26 -9.32 9.19
C ASP A 113 27.42 -8.43 10.42
N THR A 114 26.97 -7.17 10.34
CA THR A 114 27.10 -6.18 11.42
C THR A 114 26.03 -6.32 12.48
N GLY A 115 24.84 -6.81 12.13
CA GLY A 115 23.62 -6.66 12.93
C GLY A 115 23.17 -5.21 12.99
N ILE A 116 22.12 -4.96 13.76
CA ILE A 116 21.48 -3.65 13.93
C ILE A 116 21.62 -3.23 15.39
N THR A 117 22.30 -2.11 15.64
CA THR A 117 22.43 -1.53 17.00
C THR A 117 21.35 -0.51 17.26
N LEU A 118 21.11 -0.19 18.54
CA LEU A 118 20.17 0.86 18.95
C LEU A 118 20.54 2.21 18.32
N GLU A 119 21.83 2.55 18.29
CA GLU A 119 22.31 3.80 17.68
C GLU A 119 21.98 3.90 16.19
N MET A 120 22.04 2.78 15.44
CA MET A 120 21.63 2.75 14.03
C MET A 120 20.14 3.04 13.89
N VAL A 121 19.29 2.44 14.73
CA VAL A 121 17.86 2.70 14.73
C VAL A 121 17.57 4.15 15.10
N GLU A 122 18.17 4.67 16.16
CA GLU A 122 17.97 6.05 16.61
C GLU A 122 18.49 7.08 15.58
N SER A 123 19.54 6.77 14.85
CA SER A 123 20.04 7.64 13.77
C SER A 123 19.02 7.85 12.64
N ALA A 124 18.10 6.93 12.46
CA ALA A 124 17.02 7.02 11.49
C ALA A 124 15.90 8.01 11.90
N GLU A 125 15.82 8.42 13.17
CA GLU A 125 14.71 9.24 13.70
C GLU A 125 14.49 10.53 12.91
N LYS A 126 15.55 11.20 12.47
CA LYS A 126 15.47 12.46 11.71
C LYS A 126 14.71 12.31 10.38
N LEU A 127 14.77 11.14 9.78
CA LEU A 127 14.12 10.81 8.50
C LEU A 127 12.75 10.16 8.71
N ALA A 128 12.58 9.36 9.76
CA ALA A 128 11.37 8.65 10.07
C ALA A 128 10.16 9.56 10.32
N TYR A 129 8.99 9.06 9.99
CA TYR A 129 7.70 9.65 10.38
C TYR A 129 7.18 9.04 11.66
N ILE A 130 7.41 7.74 11.84
CA ILE A 130 6.95 6.99 13.01
C ILE A 130 8.01 5.98 13.45
N ARG A 131 7.99 5.64 14.74
CA ARG A 131 8.68 4.49 15.32
C ARG A 131 7.63 3.54 15.84
N ILE A 132 7.70 2.29 15.41
CA ILE A 132 6.81 1.21 15.83
C ILE A 132 7.65 0.23 16.63
N VAL A 133 7.27 -0.02 17.87
CA VAL A 133 7.97 -0.98 18.74
C VAL A 133 7.00 -2.08 19.13
N VAL A 134 7.43 -3.32 18.97
CA VAL A 134 6.68 -4.49 19.45
C VAL A 134 7.44 -5.08 20.63
N VAL A 135 6.79 -5.12 21.78
CA VAL A 135 7.34 -5.75 22.99
C VAL A 135 6.33 -6.74 23.53
N LYS A 136 6.74 -8.00 23.64
CA LYS A 136 5.88 -9.10 24.13
C LYS A 136 4.53 -9.15 23.40
N GLY A 137 4.55 -8.95 22.08
CA GLY A 137 3.38 -8.97 21.22
C GLY A 137 2.46 -7.74 21.32
N ARG A 138 2.85 -6.70 22.05
CA ARG A 138 2.12 -5.43 22.15
C ARG A 138 2.78 -4.36 21.27
N VAL A 139 1.99 -3.58 20.58
CA VAL A 139 2.46 -2.54 19.64
C VAL A 139 2.43 -1.18 20.29
N TYR A 140 3.55 -0.47 20.18
CA TYR A 140 3.72 0.89 20.67
C TYR A 140 4.13 1.82 19.54
N LEU A 141 3.49 2.97 19.45
CA LEU A 141 3.71 3.96 18.40
C LEU A 141 4.25 5.25 18.97
N LYS A 142 5.37 5.74 18.41
CA LYS A 142 5.86 7.11 18.60
C LYS A 142 5.82 7.83 17.26
N LYS A 143 5.12 8.98 17.19
CA LYS A 143 5.05 9.81 15.98
C LYS A 143 6.06 10.94 16.08
N PHE A 144 6.82 11.18 15.00
CA PHE A 144 7.78 12.29 14.89
C PHE A 144 7.26 13.39 13.98
N LYS A 145 6.50 13.02 12.93
CA LYS A 145 5.99 13.92 11.90
C LYS A 145 4.53 13.61 11.60
N TRP A 146 3.84 14.58 11.04
CA TRP A 146 2.52 14.35 10.47
C TRP A 146 2.65 13.45 9.24
N VAL A 147 1.79 12.44 9.15
CA VAL A 147 1.73 11.52 8.01
C VAL A 147 0.60 11.93 7.08
N PHE A 148 0.88 11.98 5.80
CA PHE A 148 -0.12 12.29 4.79
C PHE A 148 -1.12 11.15 4.65
N GLN A 149 -2.42 11.47 4.76
CA GLN A 149 -3.53 10.50 4.70
C GLN A 149 -3.45 9.45 5.83
N THR A 150 -4.08 8.27 5.60
CA THR A 150 -4.16 7.18 6.59
C THR A 150 -3.02 6.15 6.44
N ARG A 151 -1.88 6.53 5.88
CA ARG A 151 -0.75 5.63 5.61
C ARG A 151 -0.22 4.95 6.87
N ASP A 152 0.04 5.73 7.91
CA ASP A 152 0.50 5.19 9.20
C ASP A 152 -0.58 4.37 9.90
N VAL A 153 -1.83 4.80 9.80
CA VAL A 153 -2.98 4.12 10.43
C VAL A 153 -3.10 2.69 9.90
N PHE A 154 -3.14 2.50 8.59
CA PHE A 154 -3.27 1.17 8.01
C PHE A 154 -1.98 0.34 8.05
N ASN A 155 -0.82 0.99 8.15
CA ASN A 155 0.43 0.30 8.42
C ASN A 155 0.43 -0.38 9.79
N ILE A 156 0.04 0.39 10.84
CA ILE A 156 -0.10 -0.12 12.20
C ILE A 156 -1.21 -1.18 12.26
N TRP A 157 -2.33 -0.93 11.58
CA TRP A 157 -3.42 -1.90 11.47
C TRP A 157 -2.93 -3.23 10.91
N GLY A 158 -2.15 -3.23 9.83
CA GLY A 158 -1.57 -4.43 9.24
C GLY A 158 -0.67 -5.20 10.20
N ILE A 159 0.15 -4.51 10.99
CA ILE A 159 1.00 -5.15 12.02
C ILE A 159 0.14 -5.77 13.12
N LEU A 160 -0.90 -5.09 13.58
CA LEU A 160 -1.84 -5.66 14.56
C LEU A 160 -2.56 -6.91 14.02
N GLN A 161 -2.94 -6.90 12.73
CA GLN A 161 -3.53 -8.08 12.10
C GLN A 161 -2.52 -9.23 11.96
N LEU A 162 -1.26 -8.95 11.65
CA LEU A 162 -0.19 -9.95 11.60
C LEU A 162 0.02 -10.61 12.96
N LEU A 163 0.12 -9.82 14.04
CA LEU A 163 0.26 -10.34 15.42
C LEU A 163 -0.96 -11.16 15.85
N ARG A 164 -2.13 -10.84 15.32
CA ARG A 164 -3.35 -11.61 15.56
C ARG A 164 -3.38 -12.91 14.76
N LEU A 165 -2.79 -12.94 13.57
CA LEU A 165 -2.71 -14.11 12.70
C LEU A 165 -1.68 -15.12 13.22
N TYR A 166 -0.53 -14.63 13.71
CA TYR A 166 0.59 -15.42 14.22
C TYR A 166 0.98 -14.99 15.64
N PRO A 167 0.11 -15.22 16.65
CA PRO A 167 0.32 -14.76 18.02
C PRO A 167 1.53 -15.43 18.65
N GLY A 168 2.45 -14.62 19.20
CA GLY A 168 3.64 -15.07 19.91
C GLY A 168 4.81 -15.52 19.03
N GLU A 169 4.65 -15.55 17.71
CA GLU A 169 5.68 -16.04 16.78
C GLU A 169 6.73 -14.98 16.42
N LEU A 170 6.39 -13.69 16.50
CA LEU A 170 7.33 -12.62 16.20
C LEU A 170 8.19 -12.26 17.42
N PRO A 171 9.50 -12.00 17.24
CA PRO A 171 10.34 -11.44 18.27
C PRO A 171 9.92 -10.01 18.62
N ASP A 172 10.48 -9.46 19.69
CA ASP A 172 10.39 -8.03 19.95
C ASP A 172 11.06 -7.25 18.81
N LEU A 173 10.47 -6.11 18.44
CA LEU A 173 10.85 -5.33 17.24
C LEU A 173 10.98 -3.85 17.58
N ASP A 174 11.85 -3.16 16.86
CA ASP A 174 12.03 -1.71 16.92
C ASP A 174 12.24 -1.18 15.50
N ILE A 175 11.23 -0.52 14.94
CA ILE A 175 11.10 -0.21 13.52
C ILE A 175 10.99 1.29 13.33
N MET A 176 11.89 1.89 12.57
CA MET A 176 11.74 3.24 12.04
C MET A 176 11.09 3.19 10.67
N PHE A 177 10.04 3.96 10.45
CA PHE A 177 9.25 3.93 9.23
C PHE A 177 9.14 5.33 8.60
N GLU A 178 9.45 5.40 7.33
CA GLU A 178 9.25 6.56 6.46
C GLU A 178 7.97 6.33 5.63
N CYS A 179 7.00 7.26 5.72
CA CYS A 179 5.67 7.12 5.12
C CYS A 179 5.47 7.93 3.83
N GLY A 180 6.53 8.46 3.24
CA GLY A 180 6.47 9.25 2.00
C GLY A 180 6.44 8.39 0.72
N ASP A 181 6.72 9.02 -0.40
CA ASP A 181 6.67 8.38 -1.72
C ASP A 181 8.05 7.93 -2.24
N MET A 182 9.13 8.39 -1.61
CA MET A 182 10.49 8.17 -2.12
C MET A 182 11.40 7.61 -1.04
N PRO A 183 12.18 6.55 -1.33
CA PRO A 183 13.12 5.97 -0.39
C PRO A 183 14.23 6.97 -0.03
N VAL A 184 14.73 6.93 1.20
CA VAL A 184 15.54 8.01 1.79
C VAL A 184 16.96 7.62 2.18
N ILE A 185 17.27 6.32 2.39
CA ILE A 185 18.59 5.86 2.82
C ILE A 185 19.50 5.63 1.61
N LYS A 186 20.13 6.69 1.11
CA LYS A 186 20.93 6.66 -0.12
C LYS A 186 22.24 5.90 0.08
N LYS A 187 22.52 4.89 -0.74
CA LYS A 187 23.80 4.11 -0.74
C LYS A 187 25.04 4.97 -0.87
N SER A 188 24.92 6.11 -1.56
CA SER A 188 26.04 7.05 -1.72
C SER A 188 26.52 7.69 -0.43
N ALA A 189 25.67 7.80 0.60
CA ALA A 189 26.01 8.38 1.88
C ALA A 189 26.73 7.41 2.83
N TYR A 190 26.63 6.11 2.58
CA TYR A 190 27.15 5.06 3.49
C TYR A 190 28.27 4.26 2.81
N LYS A 191 29.41 4.92 2.57
CA LYS A 191 30.60 4.30 1.96
C LYS A 191 31.78 4.30 2.96
N GLY A 192 32.72 3.38 2.80
CA GLY A 192 33.90 3.27 3.65
C GLY A 192 33.53 3.04 5.12
N SER A 193 33.99 3.90 6.02
CA SER A 193 33.73 3.80 7.47
C SER A 193 32.25 3.97 7.83
N GLU A 194 31.45 4.64 7.03
CA GLU A 194 30.02 4.84 7.27
C GLU A 194 29.17 3.62 6.92
N ALA A 195 29.72 2.64 6.18
CA ALA A 195 29.01 1.41 5.82
C ALA A 195 28.52 0.59 7.04
N ALA A 196 29.21 0.71 8.16
CA ALA A 196 28.81 0.04 9.41
C ALA A 196 27.73 0.79 10.22
N LYS A 197 27.23 1.93 9.73
CA LYS A 197 26.28 2.81 10.45
C LYS A 197 24.98 3.01 9.67
N ILE A 198 24.67 2.17 8.71
CA ILE A 198 23.48 2.29 7.87
C ILE A 198 22.24 2.21 8.75
N PRO A 199 21.39 3.26 8.81
CA PRO A 199 20.18 3.21 9.60
C PRO A 199 19.15 2.29 8.92
N PRO A 200 18.52 1.37 9.66
CA PRO A 200 17.46 0.55 9.14
C PRO A 200 16.18 1.39 9.02
N MET A 201 15.72 1.62 7.81
CA MET A 201 14.50 2.38 7.54
C MET A 201 13.54 1.54 6.74
N PHE A 202 12.33 1.34 7.25
CA PHE A 202 11.24 0.71 6.51
C PHE A 202 10.54 1.73 5.63
N HIS A 203 10.19 1.29 4.43
CA HIS A 203 9.54 2.14 3.43
C HIS A 203 8.66 1.29 2.50
N TYR A 204 7.69 1.89 1.80
CA TYR A 204 6.82 1.17 0.86
C TYR A 204 7.49 0.82 -0.47
N CYS A 205 8.63 1.40 -0.76
CA CYS A 205 9.42 1.08 -1.95
C CYS A 205 10.91 1.22 -1.68
N GLY A 206 11.70 0.56 -2.50
CA GLY A 206 13.15 0.66 -2.53
C GLY A 206 13.64 1.02 -3.92
N SER A 207 14.94 1.28 -4.06
CA SER A 207 15.61 1.46 -5.33
C SER A 207 17.02 0.86 -5.29
N ASP A 208 17.61 0.63 -6.47
CA ASP A 208 18.98 0.12 -6.57
C ASP A 208 20.02 1.05 -5.89
N SER A 209 19.64 2.32 -5.66
CA SER A 209 20.48 3.35 -5.04
C SER A 209 20.22 3.60 -3.55
N THR A 210 19.34 2.83 -2.92
CA THR A 210 18.95 3.02 -1.51
C THR A 210 19.03 1.72 -0.71
N PHE A 211 19.07 1.84 0.63
CA PHE A 211 19.07 0.73 1.59
C PHE A 211 17.73 0.61 2.34
N ASP A 212 16.70 1.31 1.90
CA ASP A 212 15.39 1.22 2.54
C ASP A 212 14.86 -0.22 2.47
N ILE A 213 14.29 -0.69 3.57
CA ILE A 213 13.74 -2.04 3.72
C ILE A 213 12.30 -2.01 3.22
N THR A 214 12.01 -2.76 2.16
CA THR A 214 10.71 -2.72 1.50
C THR A 214 9.63 -3.44 2.33
N PHE A 215 8.57 -2.71 2.67
CA PHE A 215 7.44 -3.20 3.44
C PHE A 215 6.14 -3.14 2.62
N PRO A 216 5.18 -4.05 2.82
CA PRO A 216 3.90 -3.99 2.14
C PRO A 216 3.19 -2.66 2.31
N ASP A 217 2.63 -2.15 1.21
CA ASP A 217 1.94 -0.87 1.17
C ASP A 217 0.66 -0.89 2.03
N TRP A 218 0.37 0.21 2.71
CA TRP A 218 -0.81 0.35 3.58
C TRP A 218 -2.13 0.07 2.86
N SER A 219 -2.20 0.28 1.56
CA SER A 219 -3.41 0.11 0.76
C SER A 219 -3.91 -1.34 0.68
N PHE A 220 -3.09 -2.34 1.07
CA PHE A 220 -3.56 -3.71 1.24
C PHE A 220 -4.71 -3.81 2.25
N TRP A 221 -4.72 -2.95 3.26
CA TRP A 221 -5.79 -2.89 4.26
C TRP A 221 -6.84 -1.83 3.96
N GLY A 222 -6.63 -1.03 2.90
CA GLY A 222 -7.54 -0.03 2.39
C GLY A 222 -6.94 1.38 2.32
N TRP A 223 -7.47 2.17 1.39
CA TRP A 223 -7.09 3.57 1.22
C TRP A 223 -8.35 4.44 1.15
N PRO A 224 -8.87 4.89 2.31
CA PRO A 224 -10.16 5.59 2.42
C PRO A 224 -10.27 6.84 1.56
N GLU A 225 -9.21 7.66 1.49
CA GLU A 225 -9.19 8.92 0.75
C GLU A 225 -9.36 8.74 -0.75
N LEU A 226 -8.92 7.61 -1.29
CA LEU A 226 -9.13 7.25 -2.69
C LEU A 226 -10.23 6.21 -2.89
N GLN A 227 -10.91 5.79 -1.83
CA GLN A 227 -11.95 4.76 -1.83
C GLN A 227 -11.46 3.41 -2.40
N ILE A 228 -10.17 3.11 -2.20
CA ILE A 228 -9.61 1.82 -2.54
C ILE A 228 -9.90 0.86 -1.38
N LYS A 229 -10.69 -0.16 -1.66
CA LYS A 229 -11.09 -1.18 -0.67
C LYS A 229 -9.90 -2.05 -0.25
N PRO A 230 -9.98 -2.70 0.93
CA PRO A 230 -9.03 -3.74 1.31
C PRO A 230 -8.85 -4.79 0.20
N TRP A 231 -7.63 -5.31 0.07
CA TRP A 231 -7.22 -6.12 -1.06
C TRP A 231 -8.11 -7.35 -1.31
N GLU A 232 -8.52 -8.08 -0.28
CA GLU A 232 -9.40 -9.24 -0.46
C GLU A 232 -10.74 -8.89 -1.13
N ASN A 233 -11.29 -7.72 -0.83
CA ASN A 233 -12.53 -7.24 -1.45
C ASN A 233 -12.27 -6.75 -2.87
N LEU A 234 -11.16 -6.03 -3.07
CA LEU A 234 -10.76 -5.51 -4.37
C LEU A 234 -10.40 -6.64 -5.33
N GLU A 235 -9.69 -7.68 -4.88
CA GLU A 235 -9.33 -8.85 -5.68
C GLU A 235 -10.56 -9.53 -6.27
N LYS A 236 -11.60 -9.75 -5.45
CA LYS A 236 -12.87 -10.33 -5.91
C LYS A 236 -13.53 -9.49 -7.01
N GLU A 237 -13.56 -8.17 -6.82
CA GLU A 237 -14.11 -7.24 -7.83
C GLU A 237 -13.30 -7.27 -9.14
N LEU A 238 -11.98 -7.37 -9.05
CA LEU A 238 -11.10 -7.50 -10.22
C LEU A 238 -11.34 -8.81 -10.98
N GLN A 239 -11.52 -9.92 -10.25
CA GLN A 239 -11.85 -11.23 -10.83
C GLN A 239 -13.21 -11.17 -11.54
N GLU A 240 -14.23 -10.62 -10.89
CA GLU A 240 -15.55 -10.42 -11.51
C GLU A 240 -15.46 -9.51 -12.75
N GLY A 241 -14.71 -8.42 -12.68
CA GLY A 241 -14.50 -7.50 -13.80
C GLY A 241 -13.85 -8.19 -14.99
N ASN A 242 -12.82 -9.03 -14.74
CA ASN A 242 -12.15 -9.82 -15.78
C ASN A 242 -13.06 -10.89 -16.39
N TYR A 243 -13.98 -11.46 -15.60
CA TYR A 243 -14.98 -12.41 -16.10
C TYR A 243 -16.01 -11.72 -17.00
N LYS A 244 -16.53 -10.55 -16.58
CA LYS A 244 -17.59 -9.81 -17.29
C LYS A 244 -17.10 -9.17 -18.59
N LEU A 245 -15.85 -8.68 -18.64
CA LEU A 245 -15.30 -7.96 -19.79
C LEU A 245 -14.01 -8.62 -20.27
N LYS A 246 -14.10 -9.41 -21.32
CA LYS A 246 -12.96 -10.10 -21.91
C LYS A 246 -12.00 -9.10 -22.57
N TRP A 247 -10.70 -9.45 -22.64
CA TRP A 247 -9.66 -8.60 -23.21
C TRP A 247 -10.02 -8.03 -24.60
N LYS A 248 -10.49 -8.89 -25.50
CA LYS A 248 -10.87 -8.52 -26.88
C LYS A 248 -12.03 -7.52 -26.97
N ASP A 249 -12.86 -7.45 -25.93
CA ASP A 249 -14.05 -6.59 -25.88
C ASP A 249 -13.76 -5.26 -25.18
N ARG A 250 -12.51 -5.05 -24.72
CA ARG A 250 -12.07 -3.80 -24.08
C ARG A 250 -11.77 -2.75 -25.14
N VAL A 251 -11.96 -1.47 -24.73
CA VAL A 251 -11.56 -0.33 -25.57
C VAL A 251 -10.04 -0.38 -25.77
N PRO A 252 -9.54 -0.36 -27.03
CA PRO A 252 -8.13 -0.60 -27.36
C PRO A 252 -7.24 0.64 -27.14
N TYR A 253 -7.37 1.28 -25.98
CA TYR A 253 -6.57 2.44 -25.59
C TYR A 253 -5.98 2.23 -24.20
N ALA A 254 -4.73 2.67 -24.01
CA ALA A 254 -4.16 2.82 -22.68
C ALA A 254 -4.82 4.02 -21.99
N TYR A 255 -5.22 3.82 -20.74
CA TYR A 255 -5.79 4.88 -19.91
C TYR A 255 -4.85 5.18 -18.75
N TRP A 256 -4.54 6.45 -18.56
CA TRP A 256 -3.79 6.93 -17.42
C TRP A 256 -4.51 8.11 -16.76
N LYS A 257 -4.59 8.09 -15.42
CA LYS A 257 -5.12 9.18 -14.60
C LYS A 257 -4.18 9.41 -13.42
N GLY A 258 -3.68 10.62 -13.28
CA GLY A 258 -2.78 10.97 -12.18
C GLY A 258 -2.30 12.41 -12.25
N ASN A 259 -1.49 12.80 -11.26
CA ASN A 259 -0.86 14.12 -11.25
C ASN A 259 0.44 14.06 -12.09
N ILE A 260 0.49 14.83 -13.18
CA ILE A 260 1.64 14.90 -14.08
C ILE A 260 2.85 15.61 -13.46
N TRP A 261 2.63 16.41 -12.43
CA TRP A 261 3.69 17.24 -11.83
C TRP A 261 4.53 16.49 -10.79
N THR A 262 4.14 15.29 -10.40
CA THR A 262 4.86 14.49 -9.38
C THR A 262 6.09 13.76 -9.93
N GLY A 263 6.36 13.78 -11.24
CA GLY A 263 7.56 13.18 -11.82
C GLY A 263 7.77 13.54 -13.28
N ARG A 264 9.05 13.71 -13.70
CA ARG A 264 9.40 14.08 -15.09
C ARG A 264 8.83 13.08 -16.11
N VAL A 265 8.93 11.79 -15.83
CA VAL A 265 8.43 10.71 -16.69
C VAL A 265 6.94 10.85 -16.99
N ARG A 266 6.16 11.38 -16.03
CA ARG A 266 4.72 11.61 -16.23
C ARG A 266 4.40 12.76 -17.18
N GLN A 267 5.29 13.74 -17.30
CA GLN A 267 5.10 14.89 -18.20
C GLN A 267 5.14 14.45 -19.66
N ASP A 268 5.88 13.38 -19.98
CA ASP A 268 5.95 12.86 -21.33
C ASP A 268 4.62 12.23 -21.79
N LEU A 269 3.77 11.80 -20.86
CA LEU A 269 2.42 11.34 -21.17
C LEU A 269 1.55 12.44 -21.82
N LEU A 270 1.85 13.73 -21.59
CA LEU A 270 1.17 14.84 -22.28
C LEU A 270 1.51 14.90 -23.75
N LYS A 271 2.64 14.34 -24.14
CA LYS A 271 3.11 14.30 -25.53
C LYS A 271 2.56 13.07 -26.27
N CYS A 272 1.98 12.11 -25.57
CA CYS A 272 1.35 10.93 -26.14
C CYS A 272 0.13 11.37 -26.97
N ASN A 273 0.39 11.74 -28.22
CA ASN A 273 -0.63 11.98 -29.19
C ASN A 273 -0.91 10.66 -29.89
N VAL A 274 -2.14 10.11 -29.71
CA VAL A 274 -2.59 8.95 -30.46
C VAL A 274 -2.69 9.37 -31.93
N SER A 275 -1.57 9.29 -32.64
CA SER A 275 -1.57 9.55 -34.07
C SER A 275 -2.33 8.43 -34.76
N LYS A 276 -3.32 8.80 -35.59
CA LYS A 276 -4.11 7.89 -36.42
C LYS A 276 -3.27 7.08 -37.43
N LYS A 277 -1.95 7.21 -37.44
CA LYS A 277 -1.02 6.61 -38.39
C LYS A 277 -0.30 5.36 -37.88
N GLN A 278 -0.48 4.95 -36.65
CA GLN A 278 0.17 3.74 -36.13
C GLN A 278 -0.77 2.56 -36.15
N ASP A 279 -0.89 1.98 -37.34
CA ASP A 279 -1.57 0.69 -37.55
C ASP A 279 -0.57 -0.48 -37.44
N SER A 280 0.20 -0.48 -36.35
CA SER A 280 1.02 -1.64 -35.91
C SER A 280 0.24 -2.55 -34.95
N GLY A 281 -1.07 -2.50 -35.04
CA GLY A 281 -2.01 -2.96 -34.02
C GLY A 281 -1.91 -4.43 -33.61
N ALA A 282 -1.60 -5.35 -34.52
CA ALA A 282 -1.66 -6.78 -34.19
C ALA A 282 -0.53 -7.27 -33.28
N LEU A 283 0.72 -6.88 -33.55
CA LEU A 283 1.88 -7.31 -32.74
C LEU A 283 1.88 -6.68 -31.35
N ILE A 284 1.60 -5.38 -31.27
CA ILE A 284 1.49 -4.64 -30.00
C ILE A 284 0.33 -5.20 -29.19
N TYR A 285 -0.80 -5.54 -29.80
CA TYR A 285 -1.96 -6.12 -29.14
C TYR A 285 -1.62 -7.46 -28.47
N HIS A 286 -0.90 -8.37 -29.15
CA HIS A 286 -0.49 -9.65 -28.60
C HIS A 286 0.49 -9.49 -27.43
N VAL A 287 1.50 -8.64 -27.57
CA VAL A 287 2.47 -8.36 -26.49
C VAL A 287 1.76 -7.76 -25.27
N ALA A 288 0.88 -6.78 -25.46
CA ALA A 288 0.10 -6.18 -24.39
C ALA A 288 -0.84 -7.20 -23.71
N GLN A 289 -1.42 -8.13 -24.49
CA GLN A 289 -2.25 -9.20 -23.96
C GLN A 289 -1.44 -10.16 -23.08
N GLU A 290 -0.24 -10.58 -23.51
CA GLU A 290 0.62 -11.48 -22.72
C GLU A 290 1.11 -10.82 -21.43
N ILE A 291 1.52 -9.54 -21.49
CA ILE A 291 1.86 -8.75 -20.29
C ILE A 291 0.65 -8.67 -19.36
N GLY A 292 -0.52 -8.37 -19.89
CA GLY A 292 -1.76 -8.31 -19.11
C GLY A 292 -2.15 -9.64 -18.46
N LYS A 293 -1.96 -10.76 -19.17
CA LYS A 293 -2.19 -12.12 -18.62
C LYS A 293 -1.20 -12.42 -17.49
N ALA A 294 0.10 -12.14 -17.70
CA ALA A 294 1.13 -12.36 -16.69
C ALA A 294 0.85 -11.54 -15.41
N GLY A 295 0.52 -10.25 -15.57
CA GLY A 295 0.13 -9.40 -14.44
C GLY A 295 -1.14 -9.88 -13.74
N SER A 296 -2.16 -10.29 -14.49
CA SER A 296 -3.39 -10.83 -13.93
C SER A 296 -3.14 -12.14 -13.16
N LYS A 297 -2.30 -13.03 -13.70
CA LYS A 297 -1.90 -14.27 -13.03
C LYS A 297 -1.19 -13.98 -11.71
N PHE A 298 -0.19 -13.11 -11.73
CA PHE A 298 0.53 -12.70 -10.53
C PHE A 298 -0.42 -12.17 -9.43
N LEU A 299 -1.30 -11.23 -9.79
CA LEU A 299 -2.25 -10.64 -8.84
C LEU A 299 -3.22 -11.67 -8.25
N GLN A 300 -3.69 -12.63 -9.03
CA GLN A 300 -4.71 -13.59 -8.60
C GLN A 300 -4.14 -14.84 -7.91
N GLU A 301 -2.93 -15.25 -8.25
CA GLU A 301 -2.33 -16.49 -7.74
C GLU A 301 -1.28 -16.23 -6.65
N GLU A 302 -0.47 -15.18 -6.80
CA GLU A 302 0.69 -14.94 -5.94
C GLU A 302 0.48 -13.80 -4.94
N LEU A 303 -0.31 -12.75 -5.28
CA LEU A 303 -0.51 -11.60 -4.42
C LEU A 303 -1.75 -11.75 -3.51
N LYS A 304 -1.87 -12.87 -2.80
CA LYS A 304 -2.96 -13.11 -1.83
C LYS A 304 -2.64 -12.46 -0.49
N MET A 305 -3.66 -12.04 0.28
CA MET A 305 -3.44 -11.47 1.62
C MET A 305 -2.67 -12.40 2.55
N LYS A 306 -2.84 -13.73 2.41
CA LYS A 306 -2.00 -14.71 3.13
C LYS A 306 -0.51 -14.46 2.83
N HIS A 307 -0.13 -14.33 1.57
CA HIS A 307 1.26 -14.09 1.19
C HIS A 307 1.75 -12.71 1.63
N VAL A 308 0.89 -11.70 1.68
CA VAL A 308 1.24 -10.38 2.25
C VAL A 308 1.60 -10.50 3.72
N TYR A 309 0.79 -11.23 4.51
CA TYR A 309 1.09 -11.48 5.93
C TYR A 309 2.32 -12.37 6.12
N ASP A 310 2.48 -13.40 5.32
CA ASP A 310 3.65 -14.28 5.38
C ASP A 310 4.93 -13.51 5.02
N TYR A 311 4.88 -12.61 4.03
CA TYR A 311 6.00 -11.72 3.69
C TYR A 311 6.36 -10.81 4.87
N MET A 312 5.36 -10.15 5.46
CA MET A 312 5.58 -9.33 6.67
C MET A 312 6.18 -10.14 7.80
N PHE A 313 5.67 -11.35 8.03
CA PHE A 313 6.18 -12.25 9.06
C PHE A 313 7.67 -12.54 8.85
N HIS A 314 8.05 -13.01 7.68
CA HIS A 314 9.44 -13.37 7.38
C HIS A 314 10.39 -12.17 7.43
N LEU A 315 9.94 -11.03 6.89
CA LEU A 315 10.69 -9.79 6.93
C LEU A 315 10.94 -9.34 8.38
N LEU A 316 9.89 -9.22 9.18
CA LEU A 316 9.97 -8.75 10.56
C LEU A 316 10.69 -9.75 11.47
N TYR A 317 10.45 -11.05 11.29
CA TYR A 317 11.15 -12.08 12.04
C TYR A 317 12.66 -12.03 11.80
N ARG A 318 13.10 -11.96 10.53
CA ARG A 318 14.51 -11.87 10.17
C ARG A 318 15.13 -10.55 10.62
N TYR A 319 14.42 -9.44 10.46
CA TYR A 319 14.86 -8.15 10.96
C TYR A 319 15.06 -8.18 12.48
N GLY A 320 14.10 -8.71 13.25
CA GLY A 320 14.21 -8.83 14.70
C GLY A 320 15.42 -9.66 15.14
N LYS A 321 15.79 -10.70 14.38
CA LYS A 321 17.00 -11.50 14.63
C LYS A 321 18.31 -10.75 14.39
N LEU A 322 18.29 -9.66 13.64
CA LEU A 322 19.47 -8.80 13.41
C LEU A 322 19.66 -7.78 14.53
N LEU A 323 18.65 -7.50 15.35
CA LEU A 323 18.76 -6.55 16.46
C LEU A 323 19.76 -7.09 17.51
N LYS A 324 20.74 -6.26 17.85
CA LYS A 324 21.78 -6.58 18.86
C LYS A 324 21.46 -6.01 20.25
N TYR A 325 20.24 -5.60 20.46
CA TYR A 325 19.72 -5.10 21.73
C TYR A 325 18.28 -5.57 21.93
N GLN A 326 17.80 -5.48 23.17
CA GLN A 326 16.41 -5.79 23.49
C GLN A 326 15.56 -4.52 23.29
N PRO A 327 14.57 -4.55 22.38
CA PRO A 327 13.65 -3.43 22.22
C PRO A 327 12.93 -3.07 23.52
N THR A 328 12.79 -1.78 23.80
CA THR A 328 12.07 -1.23 24.94
C THR A 328 11.08 -0.18 24.47
N VAL A 329 9.99 -0.01 25.23
CA VAL A 329 8.97 0.98 24.88
C VAL A 329 9.56 2.40 24.98
N PRO A 330 9.60 3.18 23.88
CA PRO A 330 10.14 4.53 23.91
C PRO A 330 9.30 5.46 24.77
N GLU A 331 9.94 6.44 25.40
CA GLU A 331 9.24 7.49 26.13
C GLU A 331 8.24 8.23 25.24
N GLY A 332 7.03 8.44 25.72
CA GLY A 332 5.94 9.10 25.00
C GLY A 332 5.27 8.26 23.90
N ALA A 333 5.61 6.98 23.77
CA ALA A 333 4.92 6.09 22.85
C ALA A 333 3.52 5.71 23.37
N ALA A 334 2.54 5.71 22.47
CA ALA A 334 1.17 5.25 22.77
C ALA A 334 1.02 3.78 22.43
N GLU A 335 0.35 3.02 23.29
CA GLU A 335 0.00 1.63 22.97
C GLU A 335 -1.13 1.58 21.95
N MET A 336 -0.97 0.72 20.95
CA MET A 336 -1.92 0.51 19.85
C MET A 336 -2.53 -0.88 19.94
N CYS A 337 -3.86 -0.96 19.81
CA CYS A 337 -4.62 -2.22 19.82
C CYS A 337 -5.83 -2.09 18.89
N LEU A 338 -6.56 -3.18 18.69
CA LEU A 338 -7.75 -3.20 17.83
C LEU A 338 -8.78 -2.17 18.30
N GLU A 339 -9.04 -2.10 19.60
CA GLU A 339 -10.00 -1.18 20.20
C GLU A 339 -9.61 0.28 19.96
N SER A 340 -8.36 0.67 20.24
CA SER A 340 -7.89 2.04 20.05
C SER A 340 -7.98 2.48 18.59
N MET A 341 -7.71 1.56 17.65
CA MET A 341 -7.76 1.83 16.21
C MET A 341 -9.20 1.92 15.69
N VAL A 342 -10.00 0.87 15.91
CA VAL A 342 -11.37 0.78 15.39
C VAL A 342 -12.29 1.82 16.03
N CYS A 343 -12.12 2.08 17.32
CA CYS A 343 -12.97 3.05 18.02
C CYS A 343 -12.60 4.51 17.72
N GLY A 344 -11.31 4.75 17.35
CA GLY A 344 -10.85 6.04 16.86
C GLY A 344 -11.23 6.32 15.39
N GLY A 345 -11.37 5.26 14.58
CA GLY A 345 -11.66 5.35 13.15
C GLY A 345 -13.08 5.85 12.84
N ARG A 346 -13.26 6.51 11.70
CA ARG A 346 -14.54 7.06 11.23
C ARG A 346 -14.79 6.72 9.75
N GLY A 347 -16.05 6.67 9.35
CA GLY A 347 -16.45 6.49 7.96
C GLY A 347 -15.78 5.27 7.31
N LEU A 348 -15.19 5.47 6.12
CA LEU A 348 -14.52 4.41 5.37
C LEU A 348 -13.30 3.83 6.08
N GLU A 349 -12.57 4.62 6.87
CA GLU A 349 -11.44 4.13 7.66
C GLU A 349 -11.89 2.99 8.59
N LYS A 350 -12.94 3.23 9.37
CA LYS A 350 -13.53 2.23 10.27
C LYS A 350 -14.08 1.03 9.50
N THR A 351 -14.77 1.27 8.39
CA THR A 351 -15.31 0.20 7.54
C THR A 351 -14.18 -0.69 7.02
N TYR A 352 -13.11 -0.11 6.51
CA TYR A 352 -11.98 -0.87 5.95
C TYR A 352 -11.19 -1.63 7.02
N MET A 353 -11.11 -1.11 8.25
CA MET A 353 -10.57 -1.89 9.38
C MET A 353 -11.41 -3.14 9.66
N PHE A 354 -12.74 -3.05 9.65
CA PHE A 354 -13.60 -4.22 9.81
C PHE A 354 -13.49 -5.20 8.64
N ASP A 355 -13.47 -4.69 7.40
CA ASP A 355 -13.40 -5.49 6.19
C ASP A 355 -12.07 -6.26 6.06
N SER A 356 -10.98 -5.70 6.59
CA SER A 356 -9.64 -6.29 6.58
C SER A 356 -9.23 -6.97 7.89
N MET A 357 -10.16 -7.09 8.84
CA MET A 357 -9.86 -7.67 10.15
C MET A 357 -9.65 -9.19 10.08
N VAL A 358 -8.51 -9.65 10.55
CA VAL A 358 -8.23 -11.07 10.73
C VAL A 358 -9.16 -11.66 11.78
N LYS A 359 -9.88 -12.72 11.43
CA LYS A 359 -10.92 -13.32 12.29
C LYS A 359 -10.34 -14.06 13.50
N GLY A 360 -9.16 -14.59 13.39
CA GLY A 360 -8.47 -15.31 14.45
C GLY A 360 -7.11 -15.82 14.02
N PRO A 361 -6.39 -16.52 14.91
CA PRO A 361 -5.10 -17.10 14.57
C PRO A 361 -5.18 -18.08 13.40
N SER A 362 -4.14 -18.10 12.57
CA SER A 362 -3.97 -19.07 11.49
C SER A 362 -3.98 -20.50 12.01
N ASP A 363 -4.45 -21.44 11.21
CA ASP A 363 -4.36 -22.88 11.52
C ASP A 363 -3.03 -23.47 11.06
N SER A 364 -2.27 -22.78 10.20
CA SER A 364 -0.96 -23.20 9.71
C SER A 364 0.09 -22.14 9.99
N SER A 365 1.34 -22.58 10.10
CA SER A 365 2.51 -21.71 10.11
C SER A 365 2.58 -20.87 8.82
N PRO A 366 3.33 -19.75 8.82
CA PRO A 366 3.68 -19.06 7.58
C PRO A 366 4.29 -20.01 6.55
N CYS A 367 4.21 -19.68 5.27
CA CYS A 367 4.81 -20.49 4.22
C CYS A 367 6.33 -20.64 4.39
N ILE A 368 6.91 -21.67 3.77
CA ILE A 368 8.35 -21.94 3.86
C ILE A 368 9.12 -20.93 3.04
N MET A 369 9.99 -20.15 3.70
CA MET A 369 10.80 -19.12 3.07
C MET A 369 11.79 -19.73 2.06
N PRO A 370 11.85 -19.26 0.79
CA PRO A 370 12.80 -19.74 -0.17
C PRO A 370 14.24 -19.34 0.21
N GLU A 371 15.21 -20.14 -0.22
CA GLU A 371 16.64 -19.82 -0.06
C GLU A 371 16.99 -18.52 -0.80
N PRO A 372 18.03 -17.79 -0.35
CA PRO A 372 18.50 -16.60 -1.04
C PRO A 372 18.82 -16.86 -2.51
N PHE A 373 18.84 -15.82 -3.31
CA PHE A 373 19.38 -15.92 -4.67
C PHE A 373 20.83 -16.42 -4.61
N ASP A 374 21.18 -17.35 -5.48
CA ASP A 374 22.58 -17.58 -5.78
C ASP A 374 23.15 -16.36 -6.52
N SER A 375 24.45 -16.13 -6.37
CA SER A 375 25.09 -14.92 -6.90
C SER A 375 24.98 -14.80 -8.42
N ALA A 376 24.99 -15.91 -9.15
CA ALA A 376 24.90 -15.89 -10.62
C ALA A 376 23.48 -15.50 -11.07
N THR A 377 22.45 -16.06 -10.45
CA THR A 377 21.06 -15.74 -10.74
C THR A 377 20.75 -14.28 -10.41
N LEU A 378 21.18 -13.78 -9.25
CA LEU A 378 21.01 -12.37 -8.86
C LEU A 378 21.70 -11.43 -9.84
N GLN A 379 22.95 -11.72 -10.19
CA GLN A 379 23.70 -10.92 -11.15
C GLN A 379 23.03 -10.90 -12.54
N ALA A 380 22.57 -12.04 -13.03
CA ALA A 380 21.86 -12.14 -14.31
C ALA A 380 20.55 -11.32 -14.29
N PHE A 381 19.83 -11.31 -13.17
CA PHE A 381 18.63 -10.49 -13.00
C PHE A 381 18.96 -8.98 -13.07
N ILE A 382 19.99 -8.54 -12.34
CA ILE A 382 20.44 -7.14 -12.33
C ILE A 382 20.88 -6.69 -13.73
N GLU A 383 21.66 -7.50 -14.42
CA GLU A 383 22.13 -7.22 -15.79
C GLU A 383 20.98 -7.14 -16.78
N ARG A 384 20.03 -8.07 -16.70
CA ARG A 384 18.82 -8.04 -17.54
C ARG A 384 18.02 -6.75 -17.31
N LYS A 385 17.80 -6.35 -16.05
CA LYS A 385 17.12 -5.10 -15.70
C LYS A 385 17.86 -3.88 -16.27
N ALA A 386 19.18 -3.81 -16.09
CA ALA A 386 19.99 -2.73 -16.62
C ALA A 386 19.95 -2.66 -18.17
N ASN A 387 19.98 -3.79 -18.84
CA ASN A 387 19.91 -3.87 -20.30
C ASN A 387 18.54 -3.40 -20.83
N LEU A 388 17.43 -3.78 -20.16
CA LEU A 388 16.10 -3.30 -20.52
C LEU A 388 15.99 -1.78 -20.34
N THR A 389 16.51 -1.24 -19.26
CA THR A 389 16.55 0.21 -19.02
C THR A 389 17.32 0.94 -20.13
N LYS A 390 18.53 0.47 -20.46
CA LYS A 390 19.32 1.03 -21.57
C LYS A 390 18.62 0.94 -22.92
N GLN A 391 17.83 -0.10 -23.14
CA GLN A 391 17.06 -0.25 -24.39
C GLN A 391 15.95 0.82 -24.47
N VAL A 392 15.23 1.07 -23.39
CA VAL A 392 14.21 2.13 -23.33
C VAL A 392 14.84 3.52 -23.55
N GLU A 393 15.96 3.81 -22.86
CA GLU A 393 16.71 5.07 -23.04
C GLU A 393 17.15 5.28 -24.50
N LYS A 394 17.57 4.23 -25.22
CA LYS A 394 17.92 4.32 -26.64
C LYS A 394 16.69 4.65 -27.50
N TRP A 395 15.53 4.12 -27.20
CA TRP A 395 14.30 4.47 -27.93
C TRP A 395 13.92 5.93 -27.71
N GLU A 396 14.00 6.43 -26.47
CA GLU A 396 13.73 7.84 -26.15
C GLU A 396 14.64 8.81 -26.94
N VAL A 397 15.94 8.47 -27.06
CA VAL A 397 16.89 9.30 -27.84
C VAL A 397 16.65 9.16 -29.35
N GLY A 398 16.22 8.01 -29.83
CA GLY A 398 15.95 7.75 -31.25
C GLY A 398 14.72 8.46 -31.79
N GLU A 399 13.69 8.68 -30.96
CA GLU A 399 12.47 9.43 -31.33
C GLU A 399 12.66 10.95 -31.28
N SER A 400 13.78 11.43 -30.75
CA SER A 400 14.14 12.86 -30.70
C SER A 400 14.81 13.38 -31.98
N LYS A 401 14.95 12.56 -33.01
CA LYS A 401 15.41 12.88 -34.37
C LYS A 401 14.23 12.75 -35.35
#